data_afdfd10935a3c89b16c54619a3326651
#
_entry.id   afdfd10935a3c89b16c54619a3326651
#
_cell.length_a   1.000
_cell.length_b   1.000
_cell.length_c   1.000
_cell.angle_alpha   90.00
_cell.angle_beta   90.00
_cell.angle_gamma   90.00
#
_symmetry.space_group_name_H-M   'P 1'
#
loop_
_entity.id
_entity.type
_entity.pdbx_description
1 polymer ?
#
loop_
_entity_poly.entity_id
_entity_poly.type
_entity_poly.pdbx_seq_one_letter_code
_entity_poly.pdbx_strand_id
1 'polypeptide(L)'
;MYYPEPISKLIDSFMKLPGIGPKTAARLAFFVLSMKEDTVLDFAKALVNAKRNLSYCSACGHITDQDPCYICTDQRRDRSVICVVQDPKDVIAMEKMKEYTGLYHVLHGSISPMDGIGPEDINIPDLLKRLQDETVEEIILATNPNIEGEATAMYISRLLKPSGIRITRIAHGLPVGGDLEYADEVTLSKALEGRREV
;
A
#
# COMPACT_ATOMS: atom_id res chain seq x y z
N MET A 1 18.57 -15.23 31.23
CA MET A 1 17.34 -15.92 31.67
C MET A 1 17.30 -17.23 30.93
N TYR A 2 17.19 -18.36 31.63
CA TYR A 2 17.22 -19.68 30.98
C TYR A 2 15.79 -20.11 30.62
N TYR A 3 15.51 -20.20 29.33
CA TYR A 3 14.29 -20.79 28.78
C TYR A 3 14.60 -22.16 28.16
N PRO A 4 13.70 -23.14 28.26
CA PRO A 4 13.79 -24.36 27.45
C PRO A 4 13.88 -24.00 25.95
N GLU A 5 14.62 -24.81 25.18
CA GLU A 5 14.90 -24.55 23.75
C GLU A 5 13.65 -24.25 22.91
N PRO A 6 12.51 -24.97 23.04
CA PRO A 6 11.31 -24.68 22.26
C PRO A 6 10.75 -23.28 22.52
N ILE A 7 10.78 -22.80 23.80
CA ILE A 7 10.33 -21.45 24.13
C ILE A 7 11.29 -20.40 23.56
N SER A 8 12.60 -20.62 23.66
CA SER A 8 13.60 -19.71 23.08
C SER A 8 13.37 -19.53 21.57
N LYS A 9 13.21 -20.63 20.83
CA LYS A 9 12.93 -20.59 19.38
C LYS A 9 11.64 -19.84 19.04
N LEU A 10 10.60 -19.98 19.85
CA LEU A 10 9.33 -19.27 19.65
C LEU A 10 9.49 -17.77 19.92
N ILE A 11 10.20 -17.38 20.97
CA ILE A 11 10.54 -15.99 21.28
C ILE A 11 11.35 -15.38 20.14
N ASP A 12 12.39 -16.06 19.67
CA ASP A 12 13.24 -15.59 18.56
C ASP A 12 12.42 -15.43 17.27
N SER A 13 11.41 -16.28 17.05
CA SER A 13 10.53 -16.17 15.89
C SER A 13 9.63 -14.93 15.97
N PHE A 14 9.09 -14.61 17.15
CA PHE A 14 8.34 -13.38 17.34
C PHE A 14 9.21 -12.13 17.24
N MET A 15 10.47 -12.18 17.67
CA MET A 15 11.42 -11.05 17.55
C MET A 15 11.76 -10.69 16.11
N LYS A 16 11.52 -11.59 15.14
CA LYS A 16 11.68 -11.28 13.70
C LYS A 16 10.61 -10.36 13.16
N LEU A 17 9.50 -10.18 13.89
CA LEU A 17 8.40 -9.30 13.47
C LEU A 17 8.75 -7.84 13.80
N PRO A 18 8.50 -6.89 12.88
CA PRO A 18 8.80 -5.49 13.11
C PRO A 18 8.04 -4.94 14.33
N GLY A 19 8.72 -4.14 15.15
CA GLY A 19 8.14 -3.57 16.37
C GLY A 19 8.02 -4.53 17.57
N ILE A 20 8.42 -5.80 17.43
CA ILE A 20 8.38 -6.78 18.51
C ILE A 20 9.76 -6.91 19.17
N GLY A 21 9.91 -6.29 20.35
CA GLY A 21 11.11 -6.44 21.18
C GLY A 21 11.09 -7.68 22.08
N PRO A 22 12.21 -8.01 22.76
CA PRO A 22 12.36 -9.24 23.57
C PRO A 22 11.27 -9.42 24.61
N LYS A 23 10.85 -8.36 25.30
CA LYS A 23 9.82 -8.40 26.35
C LYS A 23 8.45 -8.75 25.77
N THR A 24 8.10 -8.15 24.64
CA THR A 24 6.82 -8.44 23.95
C THR A 24 6.84 -9.85 23.36
N ALA A 25 7.95 -10.26 22.72
CA ALA A 25 8.12 -11.60 22.17
C ALA A 25 7.95 -12.69 23.23
N ALA A 26 8.58 -12.52 24.39
CA ALA A 26 8.42 -13.45 25.51
C ALA A 26 6.95 -13.53 25.96
N ARG A 27 6.27 -12.39 26.13
CA ARG A 27 4.84 -12.36 26.50
C ARG A 27 3.95 -13.09 25.47
N LEU A 28 4.20 -12.89 24.18
CA LEU A 28 3.48 -13.60 23.10
C LEU A 28 3.75 -15.10 23.13
N ALA A 29 5.00 -15.53 23.35
CA ALA A 29 5.35 -16.93 23.43
C ALA A 29 4.61 -17.63 24.58
N PHE A 30 4.61 -17.05 25.78
CA PHE A 30 3.86 -17.60 26.89
C PHE A 30 2.35 -17.59 26.70
N PHE A 31 1.80 -16.59 25.98
CA PHE A 31 0.40 -16.58 25.64
C PHE A 31 0.05 -17.75 24.70
N VAL A 32 0.86 -18.00 23.66
CA VAL A 32 0.66 -19.16 22.76
C VAL A 32 0.69 -20.48 23.52
N LEU A 33 1.58 -20.62 24.51
CA LEU A 33 1.62 -21.83 25.34
C LEU A 33 0.37 -22.05 26.23
N SER A 34 -0.39 -20.97 26.50
CA SER A 34 -1.66 -21.08 27.24
C SER A 34 -2.86 -21.39 26.33
N MET A 35 -2.71 -21.32 24.99
CA MET A 35 -3.75 -21.63 24.04
C MET A 35 -3.95 -23.15 23.91
N LYS A 36 -5.15 -23.57 23.46
CA LYS A 36 -5.41 -24.97 23.09
C LYS A 36 -4.60 -25.31 21.81
N GLU A 37 -4.13 -26.56 21.76
CA GLU A 37 -3.31 -27.06 20.65
C GLU A 37 -3.97 -26.82 19.27
N ASP A 38 -5.26 -27.12 19.14
CA ASP A 38 -6.01 -26.89 17.90
C ASP A 38 -5.96 -25.42 17.45
N THR A 39 -6.09 -24.47 18.39
CA THR A 39 -6.01 -23.03 18.10
C THR A 39 -4.62 -22.63 17.61
N VAL A 40 -3.57 -23.22 18.20
CA VAL A 40 -2.18 -22.99 17.76
C VAL A 40 -1.96 -23.56 16.36
N LEU A 41 -2.47 -24.76 16.10
CA LEU A 41 -2.38 -25.39 14.77
C LEU A 41 -3.10 -24.55 13.70
N ASP A 42 -4.29 -24.04 13.99
CA ASP A 42 -5.05 -23.21 13.05
C ASP A 42 -4.34 -21.87 12.79
N PHE A 43 -3.75 -21.26 13.81
CA PHE A 43 -2.93 -20.05 13.65
C PHE A 43 -1.70 -20.33 12.77
N ALA A 44 -0.99 -21.41 13.01
CA ALA A 44 0.15 -21.81 12.18
C ALA A 44 -0.25 -22.08 10.73
N LYS A 45 -1.37 -22.80 10.51
CA LYS A 45 -1.93 -23.01 9.16
C LYS A 45 -2.28 -21.70 8.46
N ALA A 46 -2.91 -20.75 9.17
CA ALA A 46 -3.26 -19.45 8.59
C ALA A 46 -2.02 -18.69 8.08
N LEU A 47 -0.94 -18.67 8.87
CA LEU A 47 0.33 -18.05 8.46
C LEU A 47 0.91 -18.69 7.20
N VAL A 48 0.94 -20.03 7.17
CA VAL A 48 1.48 -20.79 6.03
C VAL A 48 0.59 -20.59 4.78
N ASN A 49 -0.73 -20.67 4.95
CA ASN A 49 -1.67 -20.50 3.84
C ASN A 49 -1.60 -19.11 3.24
N ALA A 50 -1.56 -18.06 4.06
CA ALA A 50 -1.41 -16.69 3.58
C ALA A 50 -0.12 -16.54 2.76
N LYS A 51 1.01 -17.07 3.26
CA LYS A 51 2.30 -16.98 2.54
C LYS A 51 2.34 -17.77 1.23
N ARG A 52 1.61 -18.90 1.15
CA ARG A 52 1.65 -19.79 -0.01
C ARG A 52 0.64 -19.43 -1.11
N ASN A 53 -0.54 -18.94 -0.69
CA ASN A 53 -1.67 -18.76 -1.59
C ASN A 53 -1.91 -17.32 -2.02
N LEU A 54 -1.16 -16.37 -1.44
CA LEU A 54 -1.22 -14.97 -1.90
C LEU A 54 -0.04 -14.66 -2.81
N SER A 55 -0.34 -13.98 -3.91
CA SER A 55 0.60 -13.48 -4.89
C SER A 55 0.27 -12.02 -5.25
N TYR A 56 1.03 -11.43 -6.13
CA TYR A 56 0.69 -10.13 -6.71
C TYR A 56 -0.01 -10.31 -8.06
N CYS A 57 -1.07 -9.56 -8.27
CA CYS A 57 -1.80 -9.51 -9.53
C CYS A 57 -0.88 -9.06 -10.67
N SER A 58 -0.81 -9.83 -11.74
CA SER A 58 0.01 -9.54 -12.93
C SER A 58 -0.36 -8.23 -13.62
N ALA A 59 -1.63 -7.79 -13.50
CA ALA A 59 -2.10 -6.57 -14.14
C ALA A 59 -1.88 -5.30 -13.30
N CYS A 60 -2.08 -5.35 -11.97
CA CYS A 60 -2.08 -4.15 -11.13
C CYS A 60 -1.13 -4.18 -9.94
N GLY A 61 -0.47 -5.30 -9.65
CA GLY A 61 0.41 -5.43 -8.49
C GLY A 61 -0.30 -5.56 -7.13
N HIS A 62 -1.66 -5.57 -7.07
CA HIS A 62 -2.37 -5.76 -5.82
C HIS A 62 -2.22 -7.20 -5.30
N ILE A 63 -2.26 -7.37 -3.97
CA ILE A 63 -2.22 -8.70 -3.37
C ILE A 63 -3.51 -9.46 -3.64
N THR A 64 -3.39 -10.74 -4.02
CA THR A 64 -4.54 -11.54 -4.47
C THR A 64 -4.29 -13.05 -4.31
N ASP A 65 -5.36 -13.83 -4.27
CA ASP A 65 -5.38 -15.28 -4.32
C ASP A 65 -5.73 -15.84 -5.71
N GLN A 66 -6.03 -14.96 -6.67
CA GLN A 66 -6.26 -15.27 -8.09
C GLN A 66 -5.57 -14.26 -9.00
N ASP A 67 -5.23 -14.65 -10.23
CA ASP A 67 -4.58 -13.76 -11.20
C ASP A 67 -5.29 -13.76 -12.56
N PRO A 68 -5.76 -12.59 -13.04
CA PRO A 68 -5.77 -11.27 -12.41
C PRO A 68 -6.73 -11.18 -11.21
N CYS A 69 -6.50 -10.18 -10.31
CA CYS A 69 -7.28 -10.00 -9.10
C CYS A 69 -8.76 -9.64 -9.38
N TYR A 70 -9.60 -9.76 -8.35
CA TYR A 70 -11.04 -9.45 -8.43
C TYR A 70 -11.34 -8.03 -8.95
N ILE A 71 -10.50 -7.04 -8.59
CA ILE A 71 -10.67 -5.66 -9.07
C ILE A 71 -10.42 -5.58 -10.57
N CYS A 72 -9.35 -6.19 -11.07
CA CYS A 72 -9.01 -6.16 -12.49
C CYS A 72 -9.98 -6.96 -13.37
N THR A 73 -10.63 -7.98 -12.82
CA THR A 73 -11.61 -8.82 -13.56
C THR A 73 -13.03 -8.31 -13.49
N ASP A 74 -13.36 -7.36 -12.59
CA ASP A 74 -14.71 -6.81 -12.46
C ASP A 74 -15.05 -5.93 -13.66
N GLN A 75 -16.04 -6.38 -14.47
CA GLN A 75 -16.52 -5.69 -15.68
C GLN A 75 -17.26 -4.37 -15.39
N ARG A 76 -17.65 -4.12 -14.15
CA ARG A 76 -18.36 -2.91 -13.72
C ARG A 76 -17.40 -1.74 -13.48
N ARG A 77 -16.08 -2.01 -13.42
CA ARG A 77 -15.04 -1.00 -13.18
C ARG A 77 -14.80 -0.15 -14.41
N ASP A 78 -14.60 1.13 -14.18
CA ASP A 78 -14.18 2.07 -15.20
C ASP A 78 -12.69 1.83 -15.55
N ARG A 79 -12.45 1.33 -16.74
CA ARG A 79 -11.11 1.00 -17.22
C ARG A 79 -10.35 2.22 -17.74
N SER A 80 -11.03 3.34 -17.93
CA SER A 80 -10.41 4.59 -18.40
C SER A 80 -9.66 5.34 -17.30
N VAL A 81 -9.85 4.95 -16.02
CA VAL A 81 -9.24 5.64 -14.87
C VAL A 81 -8.40 4.66 -14.05
N ILE A 82 -7.13 4.99 -13.82
CA ILE A 82 -6.22 4.20 -12.97
C ILE A 82 -5.73 5.05 -11.80
N CYS A 83 -5.97 4.56 -10.57
CA CYS A 83 -5.41 5.13 -9.35
C CYS A 83 -4.08 4.45 -9.02
N VAL A 84 -2.99 5.21 -9.00
CA VAL A 84 -1.64 4.75 -8.71
C VAL A 84 -1.34 4.95 -7.23
N VAL A 85 -1.06 3.85 -6.52
CA VAL A 85 -0.77 3.82 -5.07
C VAL A 85 0.58 3.17 -4.79
N GLN A 86 1.13 3.37 -3.60
CA GLN A 86 2.44 2.81 -3.23
C GLN A 86 2.37 1.35 -2.81
N ASP A 87 1.39 1.00 -1.99
CA ASP A 87 1.28 -0.32 -1.35
C ASP A 87 -0.09 -0.98 -1.60
N PRO A 88 -0.17 -2.33 -1.58
CA PRO A 88 -1.46 -3.04 -1.65
C PRO A 88 -2.44 -2.63 -0.54
N LYS A 89 -1.93 -2.26 0.66
CA LYS A 89 -2.78 -1.76 1.76
C LYS A 89 -3.51 -0.47 1.42
N ASP A 90 -2.94 0.36 0.53
CA ASP A 90 -3.56 1.61 0.09
C ASP A 90 -4.80 1.33 -0.78
N VAL A 91 -4.73 0.29 -1.64
CA VAL A 91 -5.91 -0.21 -2.38
C VAL A 91 -7.02 -0.60 -1.43
N ILE A 92 -6.69 -1.35 -0.36
CA ILE A 92 -7.68 -1.77 0.65
C ILE A 92 -8.30 -0.55 1.36
N ALA A 93 -7.51 0.49 1.62
CA ALA A 93 -8.00 1.72 2.23
C ALA A 93 -8.95 2.48 1.29
N MET A 94 -8.59 2.59 0.01
CA MET A 94 -9.43 3.22 -1.02
C MET A 94 -10.74 2.46 -1.25
N GLU A 95 -10.71 1.13 -1.32
CA GLU A 95 -11.90 0.29 -1.51
C GLU A 95 -12.91 0.38 -0.35
N LYS A 96 -12.46 0.72 0.87
CA LYS A 96 -13.38 0.94 2.01
C LYS A 96 -14.34 2.10 1.79
N MET A 97 -14.00 3.09 0.97
CA MET A 97 -14.87 4.24 0.66
C MET A 97 -16.04 3.84 -0.23
N LYS A 98 -15.91 2.78 -1.06
CA LYS A 98 -16.90 2.28 -2.01
C LYS A 98 -17.36 3.30 -3.08
N GLU A 99 -16.67 4.41 -3.20
CA GLU A 99 -16.99 5.50 -4.14
C GLU A 99 -16.12 5.46 -5.39
N TYR A 100 -14.93 4.91 -5.29
CA TYR A 100 -14.03 4.79 -6.43
C TYR A 100 -14.36 3.56 -7.28
N THR A 101 -14.61 3.78 -8.55
CA THR A 101 -15.02 2.73 -9.51
C THR A 101 -13.96 2.39 -10.54
N GLY A 102 -12.83 3.10 -10.56
CA GLY A 102 -11.72 2.85 -11.48
C GLY A 102 -10.84 1.65 -11.11
N LEU A 103 -9.76 1.47 -11.84
CA LEU A 103 -8.74 0.45 -11.60
C LEU A 103 -7.60 1.00 -10.75
N TYR A 104 -6.73 0.12 -10.25
CA TYR A 104 -5.55 0.50 -9.48
C TYR A 104 -4.27 0.04 -10.15
N HIS A 105 -3.17 0.69 -9.80
CA HIS A 105 -1.82 0.22 -10.05
C HIS A 105 -0.96 0.42 -8.79
N VAL A 106 -0.33 -0.67 -8.32
CA VAL A 106 0.48 -0.67 -7.09
C VAL A 106 1.95 -0.61 -7.46
N LEU A 107 2.64 0.41 -6.97
CA LEU A 107 4.07 0.64 -7.24
C LEU A 107 5.02 -0.28 -6.46
N HIS A 108 4.58 -0.82 -5.33
CA HIS A 108 5.42 -1.55 -4.36
C HIS A 108 6.58 -0.74 -3.79
N GLY A 109 6.38 0.56 -3.61
CA GLY A 109 7.36 1.47 -3.04
C GLY A 109 7.26 2.89 -3.56
N SER A 110 8.29 3.66 -3.29
CA SER A 110 8.49 5.03 -3.77
C SER A 110 9.93 5.24 -4.18
N ILE A 111 10.19 6.19 -5.05
CA ILE A 111 11.54 6.62 -5.41
C ILE A 111 12.20 7.22 -4.16
N SER A 112 13.31 6.64 -3.71
CA SER A 112 14.07 7.10 -2.56
C SER A 112 15.57 7.04 -2.88
N PRO A 113 16.19 8.13 -3.37
CA PRO A 113 17.61 8.16 -3.66
C PRO A 113 18.48 7.91 -2.44
N MET A 114 18.00 8.26 -1.24
CA MET A 114 18.70 8.02 0.02
C MET A 114 18.82 6.52 0.34
N ASP A 115 17.80 5.73 -0.06
CA ASP A 115 17.77 4.29 0.13
C ASP A 115 18.26 3.53 -1.12
N GLY A 116 18.70 4.25 -2.17
CA GLY A 116 19.14 3.68 -3.43
C GLY A 116 18.02 3.11 -4.29
N ILE A 117 16.75 3.52 -4.05
CA ILE A 117 15.58 3.04 -4.80
C ILE A 117 15.30 3.99 -5.97
N GLY A 118 15.49 3.49 -7.19
CA GLY A 118 15.19 4.19 -8.44
C GLY A 118 13.79 3.86 -8.99
N PRO A 119 13.41 4.51 -10.10
CA PRO A 119 12.12 4.24 -10.75
C PRO A 119 12.03 2.83 -11.36
N GLU A 120 13.15 2.17 -11.63
CA GLU A 120 13.26 0.80 -12.13
C GLU A 120 13.07 -0.26 -11.03
N ASP A 121 13.24 0.12 -9.76
CA ASP A 121 13.11 -0.78 -8.61
C ASP A 121 11.67 -0.92 -8.11
N ILE A 122 10.77 -0.10 -8.64
CA ILE A 122 9.33 -0.10 -8.34
C ILE A 122 8.52 -0.28 -9.61
N ASN A 123 7.22 -0.62 -9.52
CA ASN A 123 6.38 -1.02 -10.67
C ASN A 123 6.00 0.11 -11.64
N ILE A 124 6.86 1.11 -11.87
CA ILE A 124 6.67 2.13 -12.91
C ILE A 124 6.78 1.54 -14.33
N PRO A 125 7.76 0.65 -14.64
CA PRO A 125 7.82 0.02 -15.96
C PRO A 125 6.56 -0.75 -16.34
N ASP A 126 5.92 -1.44 -15.37
CA ASP A 126 4.69 -2.19 -15.63
C ASP A 126 3.48 -1.27 -15.80
N LEU A 127 3.45 -0.12 -15.10
CA LEU A 127 2.46 0.95 -15.39
C LEU A 127 2.56 1.41 -16.85
N LEU A 128 3.77 1.68 -17.33
CA LEU A 128 3.98 2.14 -18.71
C LEU A 128 3.56 1.10 -19.75
N LYS A 129 3.85 -0.18 -19.53
CA LYS A 129 3.39 -1.26 -20.40
C LYS A 129 1.87 -1.30 -20.45
N ARG A 130 1.22 -1.22 -19.29
CA ARG A 130 -0.23 -1.26 -19.18
C ARG A 130 -0.90 -0.11 -19.94
N LEU A 131 -0.32 1.09 -19.91
CA LEU A 131 -0.82 2.26 -20.62
C LEU A 131 -0.68 2.16 -22.15
N GLN A 132 0.11 1.22 -22.69
CA GLN A 132 0.19 0.95 -24.13
C GLN A 132 -0.98 0.09 -24.62
N ASP A 133 -1.51 -0.78 -23.75
CA ASP A 133 -2.53 -1.78 -24.09
C ASP A 133 -3.95 -1.35 -23.71
N GLU A 134 -4.12 -0.36 -22.83
CA GLU A 134 -5.41 0.09 -22.31
C GLU A 134 -5.75 1.51 -22.75
N THR A 135 -7.04 1.76 -23.00
CA THR A 135 -7.55 3.10 -23.31
C THR A 135 -7.74 3.89 -22.03
N VAL A 136 -6.64 4.37 -21.43
CA VAL A 136 -6.64 5.12 -20.18
C VAL A 136 -6.70 6.61 -20.48
N GLU A 137 -7.69 7.29 -19.91
CA GLU A 137 -7.91 8.72 -20.05
C GLU A 137 -7.38 9.51 -18.85
N GLU A 138 -7.38 8.89 -17.65
CA GLU A 138 -6.91 9.55 -16.44
C GLU A 138 -6.05 8.64 -15.55
N ILE A 139 -4.93 9.20 -15.06
CA ILE A 139 -4.11 8.64 -13.99
C ILE A 139 -4.27 9.51 -12.75
N ILE A 140 -4.76 8.91 -11.66
CA ILE A 140 -4.84 9.55 -10.34
C ILE A 140 -3.61 9.14 -9.54
N LEU A 141 -2.74 10.08 -9.21
CA LEU A 141 -1.57 9.82 -8.37
C LEU A 141 -1.98 9.90 -6.90
N ALA A 142 -1.99 8.76 -6.21
CA ALA A 142 -2.38 8.60 -4.81
C ALA A 142 -1.23 8.04 -3.95
N THR A 143 0.01 8.46 -4.25
CA THR A 143 1.16 8.18 -3.41
C THR A 143 1.08 8.96 -2.10
N ASN A 144 1.76 8.48 -1.04
CA ASN A 144 1.74 9.14 0.27
C ASN A 144 2.21 10.60 0.19
N PRO A 145 1.67 11.50 1.02
CA PRO A 145 2.05 12.93 1.05
C PRO A 145 3.34 13.17 1.85
N ASN A 146 4.37 12.35 1.59
CA ASN A 146 5.73 12.51 2.11
C ASN A 146 6.69 12.85 0.96
N ILE A 147 7.95 13.16 1.29
CA ILE A 147 8.95 13.62 0.32
C ILE A 147 9.13 12.62 -0.82
N GLU A 148 9.24 11.33 -0.51
CA GLU A 148 9.43 10.25 -1.47
C GLU A 148 8.19 10.05 -2.35
N GLY A 149 6.99 10.10 -1.74
CA GLY A 149 5.73 9.98 -2.47
C GLY A 149 5.46 11.15 -3.40
N GLU A 150 5.80 12.39 -3.01
CA GLU A 150 5.73 13.56 -3.87
C GLU A 150 6.76 13.51 -5.02
N ALA A 151 7.99 13.10 -4.72
CA ALA A 151 9.01 12.90 -5.75
C ALA A 151 8.58 11.85 -6.78
N THR A 152 7.99 10.74 -6.31
CA THR A 152 7.46 9.66 -7.16
C THR A 152 6.32 10.17 -8.03
N ALA A 153 5.34 10.89 -7.45
CA ALA A 153 4.23 11.48 -8.18
C ALA A 153 4.72 12.45 -9.27
N MET A 154 5.66 13.31 -8.91
CA MET A 154 6.24 14.27 -9.85
C MET A 154 7.01 13.59 -10.98
N TYR A 155 7.76 12.51 -10.68
CA TYR A 155 8.45 11.72 -11.69
C TYR A 155 7.46 11.08 -12.67
N ILE A 156 6.43 10.38 -12.18
CA ILE A 156 5.39 9.75 -13.01
C ILE A 156 4.66 10.80 -13.85
N SER A 157 4.31 11.94 -13.26
CA SER A 157 3.64 13.04 -13.97
C SER A 157 4.49 13.56 -15.14
N ARG A 158 5.80 13.78 -14.95
CA ARG A 158 6.71 14.19 -16.02
C ARG A 158 6.85 13.14 -17.11
N LEU A 159 6.96 11.87 -16.71
CA LEU A 159 7.12 10.73 -17.60
C LEU A 159 5.90 10.55 -18.52
N LEU A 160 4.70 10.73 -17.97
CA LEU A 160 3.43 10.54 -18.72
C LEU A 160 2.92 11.80 -19.42
N LYS A 161 3.50 12.98 -19.15
CA LYS A 161 3.07 14.24 -19.78
C LYS A 161 2.99 14.19 -21.30
N PRO A 162 3.92 13.52 -22.04
CA PRO A 162 3.86 13.44 -23.50
C PRO A 162 2.72 12.57 -24.04
N SER A 163 2.13 11.69 -23.25
CA SER A 163 1.08 10.75 -23.69
C SER A 163 -0.29 11.41 -23.90
N GLY A 164 -0.49 12.63 -23.39
CA GLY A 164 -1.79 13.32 -23.43
C GLY A 164 -2.82 12.79 -22.42
N ILE A 165 -2.47 11.77 -21.60
CA ILE A 165 -3.31 11.26 -20.54
C ILE A 165 -3.47 12.34 -19.46
N ARG A 166 -4.68 12.53 -18.96
CA ARG A 166 -4.95 13.43 -17.83
C ARG A 166 -4.29 12.89 -16.56
N ILE A 167 -3.48 13.70 -15.91
CA ILE A 167 -2.81 13.33 -14.67
C ILE A 167 -3.33 14.20 -13.56
N THR A 168 -3.89 13.57 -12.53
CA THR A 168 -4.41 14.23 -11.35
C THR A 168 -3.70 13.74 -10.09
N ARG A 169 -3.79 14.50 -9.01
CA ARG A 169 -3.23 14.17 -7.70
C ARG A 169 -4.36 14.19 -6.67
N ILE A 170 -4.40 13.24 -5.75
CA ILE A 170 -5.32 13.33 -4.61
C ILE A 170 -5.03 14.63 -3.84
N ALA A 171 -6.10 15.30 -3.38
CA ALA A 171 -5.99 16.56 -2.67
C ALA A 171 -5.25 16.37 -1.33
N HIS A 172 -4.42 17.35 -1.00
CA HIS A 172 -3.83 17.49 0.32
C HIS A 172 -4.60 18.54 1.11
N GLY A 173 -4.82 18.31 2.40
CA GLY A 173 -5.54 19.29 3.21
C GLY A 173 -5.85 18.79 4.60
N LEU A 174 -6.68 19.56 5.29
CA LEU A 174 -7.12 19.26 6.64
C LEU A 174 -8.05 18.03 6.66
N PRO A 175 -7.87 17.11 7.61
CA PRO A 175 -8.79 16.00 7.77
C PRO A 175 -10.17 16.49 8.22
N VAL A 176 -11.23 15.87 7.71
CA VAL A 176 -12.60 16.16 8.12
C VAL A 176 -12.78 15.84 9.61
N GLY A 177 -13.29 16.78 10.39
CA GLY A 177 -13.47 16.65 11.84
C GLY A 177 -12.23 17.01 12.67
N GLY A 178 -11.16 17.48 12.04
CA GLY A 178 -10.00 18.03 12.75
C GLY A 178 -10.13 19.55 12.97
N ASP A 179 -9.64 20.01 14.10
CA ASP A 179 -9.58 21.45 14.40
C ASP A 179 -8.35 22.09 13.73
N LEU A 180 -8.52 23.28 13.19
CA LEU A 180 -7.50 24.02 12.46
C LEU A 180 -6.23 24.28 13.31
N GLU A 181 -6.41 24.49 14.63
CA GLU A 181 -5.34 24.82 15.56
C GLU A 181 -4.32 23.67 15.80
N TYR A 182 -4.71 22.41 15.50
CA TYR A 182 -3.84 21.26 15.66
C TYR A 182 -3.12 20.84 14.36
N ALA A 183 -3.40 21.53 13.25
CA ALA A 183 -2.73 21.26 12.01
C ALA A 183 -1.33 21.89 11.97
N ASP A 184 -0.35 21.16 11.46
CA ASP A 184 0.99 21.69 11.24
C ASP A 184 1.02 22.70 10.07
N GLU A 185 2.08 23.51 10.04
CA GLU A 185 2.23 24.62 9.08
C GLU A 185 2.23 24.13 7.62
N VAL A 186 2.78 22.95 7.36
CA VAL A 186 2.85 22.37 5.99
C VAL A 186 1.47 21.95 5.53
N THR A 187 0.71 21.26 6.39
CA THR A 187 -0.68 20.87 6.14
C THR A 187 -1.57 22.08 5.90
N LEU A 188 -1.44 23.15 6.71
CA LEU A 188 -2.19 24.40 6.54
C LEU A 188 -1.84 25.08 5.20
N SER A 189 -0.55 25.15 4.86
CA SER A 189 -0.09 25.72 3.59
C SER A 189 -0.69 24.96 2.39
N LYS A 190 -0.66 23.63 2.41
CA LYS A 190 -1.22 22.79 1.35
C LYS A 190 -2.75 22.90 1.26
N ALA A 191 -3.45 23.00 2.39
CA ALA A 191 -4.88 23.24 2.41
C ALA A 191 -5.24 24.59 1.79
N LEU A 192 -4.46 25.63 2.08
CA LEU A 192 -4.65 26.98 1.53
C LEU A 192 -4.35 27.06 0.03
N GLU A 193 -3.29 26.37 -0.43
CA GLU A 193 -2.97 26.23 -1.87
C GLU A 193 -4.11 25.52 -2.62
N GLY A 194 -4.64 24.42 -2.04
CA GLY A 194 -5.70 23.62 -2.61
C GLY A 194 -7.13 24.14 -2.41
N ARG A 195 -7.31 25.36 -1.87
CA ARG A 195 -8.63 25.95 -1.62
C ARG A 195 -9.49 26.01 -2.88
N ARG A 196 -10.79 25.75 -2.75
CA ARG A 196 -11.77 25.81 -3.82
C ARG A 196 -12.74 26.95 -3.61
N GLU A 197 -13.26 27.47 -4.73
CA GLU A 197 -14.38 28.39 -4.71
C GLU A 197 -15.66 27.67 -4.25
N VAL A 198 -16.51 28.36 -3.45
CA VAL A 198 -17.72 27.79 -2.82
C VAL A 198 -18.97 28.37 -3.46
#